data_64257a591aad7ff50ea1f83dc2139c25
#
_entry.id   64257a591aad7ff50ea1f83dc2139c25
#
_cell.length_a   1.000
_cell.length_b   1.000
_cell.length_c   1.000
_cell.angle_alpha   90.00
_cell.angle_beta   90.00
_cell.angle_gamma   90.00
#
_symmetry.space_group_name_H-M   'P 1'
#
loop_
_entity.id
_entity.type
_entity.pdbx_description
1 polymer ?
#
loop_
_entity_poly.entity_id
_entity_poly.type
_entity_poly.pdbx_seq_one_letter_code
_entity_poly.pdbx_strand_id
1 'polypeptide(L)'
;TGVQTCALPISLTRPRPGHADLVGMQKYGFEDARPILERASARETAARVALGAVAKAFLKQSMNVTILSHVVSIGNVMSDGPIPNQNDLSKIDQDPVRCADSKASAKMVSEIEAAHSAGDTLGGVVEVIAYNLPPGLGSHVHWDRRIDAKLAGALMGIQAIKAVEVGDDFTTATRRGSVAHDEIEIKDGKINRRSDRAGGTEGGMTTGEILRVRAAMKPISTVPKALDTIDVKTGEAAKAINQRSDVCAVPAAGVVAEAMVALVLAEAALEKFG
;
A
#
# COMPACT_ATOMS: atom_id res chain seq x y z
N THR A 1 36.74 -23.48 10.99
CA THR A 1 35.52 -23.73 11.76
C THR A 1 35.39 -22.64 12.82
N GLY A 2 34.84 -21.47 12.41
CA GLY A 2 34.56 -20.38 13.35
C GLY A 2 33.33 -20.77 14.18
N VAL A 3 33.54 -21.07 15.43
CA VAL A 3 32.50 -21.11 16.46
C VAL A 3 31.99 -19.67 16.59
N GLN A 4 30.84 -19.35 16.02
CA GLN A 4 30.11 -18.16 16.37
C GLN A 4 29.76 -18.32 17.87
N THR A 5 30.52 -17.61 18.72
CA THR A 5 30.10 -17.41 20.11
C THR A 5 28.72 -16.77 20.03
N CYS A 6 27.68 -17.48 20.46
CA CYS A 6 26.35 -16.92 20.75
C CYS A 6 26.56 -15.85 21.82
N ALA A 7 26.80 -14.60 21.42
CA ALA A 7 26.63 -13.48 22.30
C ALA A 7 25.19 -13.53 22.78
N LEU A 8 24.96 -13.52 24.08
CA LEU A 8 23.62 -13.41 24.67
C LEU A 8 22.89 -12.27 23.94
N PRO A 9 21.66 -12.46 23.46
CA PRO A 9 20.97 -11.43 22.72
C PRO A 9 20.87 -10.18 23.58
N ILE A 10 21.48 -9.09 23.12
CA ILE A 10 21.39 -7.79 23.79
C ILE A 10 19.92 -7.40 23.79
N SER A 11 19.37 -7.14 24.98
CA SER A 11 17.98 -6.67 25.13
C SER A 11 17.79 -5.33 24.45
N LEU A 12 16.74 -5.18 23.65
CA LEU A 12 16.42 -3.98 22.91
C LEU A 12 15.48 -3.11 23.75
N THR A 13 16.06 -2.20 24.54
CA THR A 13 15.34 -1.34 25.50
C THR A 13 15.02 0.05 24.97
N ARG A 14 15.50 0.41 23.77
CA ARG A 14 15.34 1.73 23.14
C ARG A 14 14.40 1.66 21.95
N PRO A 15 13.06 1.80 22.16
CA PRO A 15 12.07 1.64 21.11
C PRO A 15 12.22 2.74 20.05
N ARG A 16 11.96 2.38 18.78
CA ARG A 16 11.99 3.31 17.67
C ARG A 16 10.72 4.13 17.63
N PRO A 17 10.79 5.47 17.53
CA PRO A 17 9.63 6.31 17.27
C PRO A 17 8.93 5.91 15.97
N GLY A 18 7.61 5.88 15.99
CA GLY A 18 6.80 5.51 14.81
C GLY A 18 6.76 4.02 14.47
N HIS A 19 7.42 3.14 15.25
CA HIS A 19 7.32 1.69 15.14
C HIS A 19 6.37 1.09 16.20
N ALA A 20 6.07 -0.20 16.09
CA ALA A 20 5.25 -0.92 17.07
C ALA A 20 5.96 -1.16 18.41
N ASP A 21 7.26 -0.89 18.49
CA ASP A 21 8.13 -1.30 19.60
C ASP A 21 7.56 -0.90 20.97
N LEU A 22 7.43 0.39 21.25
CA LEU A 22 6.98 0.89 22.55
C LEU A 22 5.55 0.43 22.90
N VAL A 23 4.61 0.64 21.98
CA VAL A 23 3.19 0.29 22.22
C VAL A 23 3.02 -1.21 22.39
N GLY A 24 3.77 -2.02 21.66
CA GLY A 24 3.76 -3.47 21.80
C GLY A 24 4.35 -3.92 23.16
N MET A 25 5.48 -3.32 23.57
CA MET A 25 6.05 -3.58 24.89
C MET A 25 5.04 -3.27 26.01
N GLN A 26 4.39 -2.10 25.95
CA GLN A 26 3.36 -1.70 26.90
C GLN A 26 2.15 -2.65 26.90
N LYS A 27 1.69 -3.06 25.71
CA LYS A 27 0.52 -3.96 25.58
C LYS A 27 0.75 -5.33 26.21
N TYR A 28 1.95 -5.88 26.08
CA TYR A 28 2.26 -7.24 26.51
C TYR A 28 3.12 -7.32 27.79
N GLY A 29 3.52 -6.16 28.34
CA GLY A 29 4.38 -6.12 29.54
C GLY A 29 5.81 -6.61 29.27
N PHE A 30 6.34 -6.37 28.06
CA PHE A 30 7.70 -6.79 27.70
C PHE A 30 8.72 -5.70 28.04
N GLU A 31 9.89 -6.12 28.56
CA GLU A 31 11.04 -5.24 28.78
C GLU A 31 12.01 -5.22 27.60
N ASP A 32 11.80 -6.09 26.61
CA ASP A 32 12.58 -6.20 25.36
C ASP A 32 11.64 -6.00 24.15
N ALA A 33 12.03 -5.09 23.26
CA ALA A 33 11.28 -4.81 22.03
C ALA A 33 11.38 -5.92 20.98
N ARG A 34 12.31 -6.89 21.13
CA ARG A 34 12.60 -7.91 20.11
C ARG A 34 11.37 -8.73 19.70
N PRO A 35 10.56 -9.28 20.61
CA PRO A 35 9.37 -10.06 20.22
C PRO A 35 8.38 -9.24 19.40
N ILE A 36 8.25 -7.93 19.70
CA ILE A 36 7.39 -7.01 18.97
C ILE A 36 7.97 -6.72 17.58
N LEU A 37 9.25 -6.38 17.53
CA LEU A 37 9.98 -6.03 16.31
C LEU A 37 9.95 -7.16 15.29
N GLU A 38 10.22 -8.39 15.72
CA GLU A 38 10.24 -9.56 14.84
C GLU A 38 8.85 -9.83 14.24
N ARG A 39 7.80 -9.72 15.05
CA ARG A 39 6.43 -9.96 14.57
C ARG A 39 5.86 -8.80 13.75
N ALA A 40 6.21 -7.57 14.05
CA ALA A 40 5.78 -6.38 13.31
C ALA A 40 6.56 -6.16 12.00
N SER A 41 7.52 -7.02 11.70
CA SER A 41 8.36 -6.91 10.50
C SER A 41 7.54 -7.04 9.21
N ALA A 42 7.80 -6.15 8.26
CA ALA A 42 7.20 -6.22 6.92
C ALA A 42 7.63 -7.45 6.11
N ARG A 43 8.56 -8.28 6.59
CA ARG A 43 8.97 -9.53 5.95
C ARG A 43 7.80 -10.51 5.75
N GLU A 44 6.78 -10.46 6.59
CA GLU A 44 5.58 -11.30 6.44
C GLU A 44 4.79 -10.99 5.15
N THR A 45 4.96 -9.80 4.57
CA THR A 45 4.30 -9.43 3.31
C THR A 45 4.71 -10.31 2.14
N ALA A 46 5.87 -10.98 2.20
CA ALA A 46 6.27 -11.97 1.20
C ALA A 46 5.23 -13.09 1.07
N ALA A 47 4.67 -13.56 2.18
CA ALA A 47 3.59 -14.56 2.15
C ALA A 47 2.29 -13.99 1.55
N ARG A 48 1.96 -12.72 1.82
CA ARG A 48 0.80 -12.04 1.21
C ARG A 48 0.97 -11.95 -0.31
N VAL A 49 2.17 -11.61 -0.79
CA VAL A 49 2.47 -11.53 -2.23
C VAL A 49 2.35 -12.90 -2.89
N ALA A 50 2.84 -13.96 -2.25
CA ALA A 50 2.70 -15.33 -2.76
C ALA A 50 1.22 -15.74 -2.90
N LEU A 51 0.39 -15.49 -1.90
CA LEU A 51 -1.06 -15.74 -1.94
C LEU A 51 -1.75 -14.85 -2.98
N GLY A 52 -1.38 -13.58 -3.04
CA GLY A 52 -1.89 -12.64 -4.03
C GLY A 52 -1.57 -13.02 -5.47
N ALA A 53 -0.43 -13.66 -5.72
CA ALA A 53 -0.09 -14.19 -7.05
C ALA A 53 -1.07 -15.27 -7.51
N VAL A 54 -1.51 -16.16 -6.60
CA VAL A 54 -2.55 -17.16 -6.88
C VAL A 54 -3.89 -16.49 -7.15
N ALA A 55 -4.28 -15.50 -6.33
CA ALA A 55 -5.50 -14.74 -6.53
C ALA A 55 -5.51 -13.97 -7.86
N LYS A 56 -4.39 -13.33 -8.23
CA LYS A 56 -4.23 -12.65 -9.54
C LYS A 56 -4.39 -13.64 -10.70
N ALA A 57 -3.77 -14.82 -10.60
CA ALA A 57 -3.89 -15.88 -11.61
C ALA A 57 -5.33 -16.38 -11.74
N PHE A 58 -6.02 -16.63 -10.63
CA PHE A 58 -7.45 -16.99 -10.61
C PHE A 58 -8.31 -15.94 -11.30
N LEU A 59 -8.20 -14.69 -10.90
CA LEU A 59 -8.95 -13.57 -11.48
C LEU A 59 -8.68 -13.39 -12.98
N LYS A 60 -7.41 -13.58 -13.39
CA LYS A 60 -7.03 -13.49 -14.80
C LYS A 60 -7.63 -14.61 -15.62
N GLN A 61 -7.56 -15.86 -15.15
CA GLN A 61 -8.03 -17.03 -15.88
C GLN A 61 -9.57 -17.10 -15.93
N SER A 62 -10.26 -16.76 -14.83
CA SER A 62 -11.71 -16.88 -14.74
C SER A 62 -12.45 -15.71 -15.38
N MET A 63 -11.94 -14.48 -15.29
CA MET A 63 -12.67 -13.27 -15.68
C MET A 63 -11.85 -12.28 -16.52
N ASN A 64 -10.62 -12.65 -16.91
CA ASN A 64 -9.69 -11.77 -17.62
C ASN A 64 -9.36 -10.45 -16.87
N VAL A 65 -9.50 -10.43 -15.56
CA VAL A 65 -9.14 -9.28 -14.73
C VAL A 65 -7.62 -9.10 -14.71
N THR A 66 -7.16 -7.88 -14.89
CA THR A 66 -5.74 -7.52 -14.80
C THR A 66 -5.56 -6.52 -13.67
N ILE A 67 -4.61 -6.79 -12.76
CA ILE A 67 -4.30 -5.91 -11.63
C ILE A 67 -2.84 -5.49 -11.75
N LEU A 68 -2.58 -4.21 -11.66
CA LEU A 68 -1.24 -3.63 -11.61
C LEU A 68 -1.17 -2.52 -10.56
N SER A 69 0.03 -2.16 -10.14
CA SER A 69 0.28 -0.98 -9.34
C SER A 69 1.40 -0.14 -9.94
N HIS A 70 1.38 1.14 -9.62
CA HIS A 70 2.49 2.04 -9.90
C HIS A 70 2.68 3.03 -8.76
N VAL A 71 3.86 3.63 -8.69
CA VAL A 71 4.16 4.67 -7.72
C VAL A 71 3.66 6.01 -8.23
N VAL A 72 2.85 6.69 -7.42
CA VAL A 72 2.30 8.02 -7.71
C VAL A 72 3.20 9.12 -7.13
N SER A 73 3.75 8.89 -5.92
CA SER A 73 4.68 9.85 -5.32
C SER A 73 5.73 9.19 -4.44
N ILE A 74 6.90 9.83 -4.32
CA ILE A 74 7.93 9.55 -3.32
C ILE A 74 8.40 10.89 -2.76
N GLY A 75 8.35 11.04 -1.43
CA GLY A 75 8.64 12.31 -0.76
C GLY A 75 7.76 13.43 -1.31
N ASN A 76 8.37 14.49 -1.78
CA ASN A 76 7.70 15.65 -2.37
C ASN A 76 7.54 15.55 -3.91
N VAL A 77 8.01 14.47 -4.52
CA VAL A 77 7.92 14.27 -5.97
C VAL A 77 6.64 13.51 -6.29
N MET A 78 5.79 14.10 -7.11
CA MET A 78 4.52 13.52 -7.58
C MET A 78 4.55 13.32 -9.10
N SER A 79 3.91 12.26 -9.56
CA SER A 79 3.63 12.02 -10.98
C SER A 79 2.33 12.71 -11.38
N ASP A 80 2.37 13.46 -12.47
CA ASP A 80 1.21 14.05 -13.13
C ASP A 80 0.83 13.27 -14.41
N GLY A 81 1.43 12.09 -14.59
CA GLY A 81 1.19 11.22 -15.74
C GLY A 81 -0.22 10.63 -15.75
N PRO A 82 -0.68 10.18 -16.92
CA PRO A 82 -1.98 9.51 -17.05
C PRO A 82 -1.99 8.16 -16.31
N ILE A 83 -3.18 7.67 -16.04
CA ILE A 83 -3.40 6.31 -15.52
C ILE A 83 -2.75 5.31 -16.49
N PRO A 84 -1.89 4.39 -16.02
CA PRO A 84 -1.25 3.39 -16.86
C PRO A 84 -2.28 2.48 -17.55
N ASN A 85 -1.96 2.02 -18.75
CA ASN A 85 -2.77 1.03 -19.44
C ASN A 85 -2.51 -0.37 -18.85
N GLN A 86 -3.49 -1.28 -18.97
CA GLN A 86 -3.35 -2.67 -18.49
C GLN A 86 -2.14 -3.44 -19.08
N ASN A 87 -1.59 -2.98 -20.21
CA ASN A 87 -0.42 -3.59 -20.86
C ASN A 87 0.91 -2.98 -20.41
N ASP A 88 0.89 -1.94 -19.57
CA ASP A 88 2.10 -1.23 -19.14
C ASP A 88 2.84 -1.93 -17.97
N LEU A 89 2.32 -3.05 -17.45
CA LEU A 89 2.90 -3.76 -16.30
C LEU A 89 4.39 -4.05 -16.48
N SER A 90 4.79 -4.58 -17.65
CA SER A 90 6.20 -4.91 -17.91
C SER A 90 7.10 -3.66 -17.91
N LYS A 91 6.60 -2.53 -18.41
CA LYS A 91 7.31 -1.25 -18.38
C LYS A 91 7.45 -0.72 -16.96
N ILE A 92 6.38 -0.82 -16.17
CA ILE A 92 6.37 -0.41 -14.76
C ILE A 92 7.34 -1.27 -13.95
N ASP A 93 7.35 -2.58 -14.16
CA ASP A 93 8.24 -3.51 -13.45
C ASP A 93 9.72 -3.30 -13.75
N GLN A 94 10.05 -2.74 -14.92
CA GLN A 94 11.42 -2.39 -15.33
C GLN A 94 11.87 -1.02 -14.80
N ASP A 95 10.95 -0.17 -14.36
CA ASP A 95 11.26 1.14 -13.81
C ASP A 95 11.86 1.00 -12.40
N PRO A 96 12.94 1.75 -12.07
CA PRO A 96 13.64 1.60 -10.79
C PRO A 96 12.78 1.89 -9.56
N VAL A 97 11.73 2.69 -9.71
CA VAL A 97 10.78 3.03 -8.63
C VAL A 97 9.35 2.61 -8.93
N ARG A 98 9.14 1.82 -10.02
CA ARG A 98 7.80 1.38 -10.46
C ARG A 98 6.85 2.55 -10.76
N CYS A 99 7.35 3.66 -11.28
CA CYS A 99 6.55 4.81 -11.71
C CYS A 99 6.23 4.68 -13.21
N ALA A 100 4.95 4.86 -13.59
CA ALA A 100 4.54 4.83 -15.00
C ALA A 100 5.03 6.06 -15.81
N ASP A 101 5.28 7.16 -15.12
CA ASP A 101 5.84 8.39 -15.68
C ASP A 101 7.36 8.42 -15.52
N SER A 102 8.08 8.25 -16.62
CA SER A 102 9.55 8.24 -16.64
C SER A 102 10.21 9.55 -16.18
N LYS A 103 9.53 10.70 -16.37
CA LYS A 103 10.05 11.98 -15.90
C LYS A 103 9.94 12.13 -14.40
N ALA A 104 8.81 11.70 -13.83
CA ALA A 104 8.63 11.65 -12.39
C ALA A 104 9.55 10.60 -11.76
N SER A 105 9.70 9.42 -12.38
CA SER A 105 10.61 8.35 -11.94
C SER A 105 12.04 8.88 -11.73
N ALA A 106 12.61 9.56 -12.71
CA ALA A 106 13.95 10.12 -12.59
C ALA A 106 14.11 11.10 -11.41
N LYS A 107 13.09 11.93 -11.16
CA LYS A 107 13.08 12.84 -10.01
C LYS A 107 12.92 12.08 -8.68
N MET A 108 12.09 11.04 -8.64
CA MET A 108 11.92 10.18 -7.46
C MET A 108 13.21 9.46 -7.09
N VAL A 109 13.96 8.97 -8.09
CA VAL A 109 15.29 8.38 -7.86
C VAL A 109 16.24 9.41 -7.23
N SER A 110 16.31 10.63 -7.79
CA SER A 110 17.14 11.68 -7.21
C SER A 110 16.75 12.07 -5.78
N GLU A 111 15.46 12.06 -5.46
CA GLU A 111 14.95 12.32 -4.11
C GLU A 111 15.37 11.21 -3.12
N ILE A 112 15.33 9.95 -3.56
CA ILE A 112 15.81 8.81 -2.75
C ILE A 112 17.32 8.94 -2.49
N GLU A 113 18.12 9.31 -3.49
CA GLU A 113 19.57 9.52 -3.35
C GLU A 113 19.89 10.67 -2.40
N ALA A 114 19.13 11.76 -2.47
CA ALA A 114 19.26 12.90 -1.54
C ALA A 114 18.93 12.50 -0.09
N ALA A 115 17.83 11.77 0.11
CA ALA A 115 17.44 11.27 1.42
C ALA A 115 18.47 10.28 1.98
N HIS A 116 18.99 9.37 1.14
CA HIS A 116 20.07 8.47 1.52
C HIS A 116 21.31 9.23 2.03
N SER A 117 21.74 10.25 1.28
CA SER A 117 22.88 11.09 1.62
C SER A 117 22.67 11.88 2.92
N ALA A 118 21.42 12.25 3.20
CA ALA A 118 21.03 12.93 4.44
C ALA A 118 20.84 11.98 5.64
N GLY A 119 20.94 10.66 5.45
CA GLY A 119 20.66 9.66 6.48
C GLY A 119 19.19 9.62 6.90
N ASP A 120 18.28 9.83 5.95
CA ASP A 120 16.83 9.91 6.17
C ASP A 120 16.06 8.84 5.40
N THR A 121 14.75 8.78 5.58
CA THR A 121 13.84 7.83 4.91
C THR A 121 12.66 8.55 4.28
N LEU A 122 12.09 7.98 3.22
CA LEU A 122 10.99 8.55 2.46
C LEU A 122 9.76 7.64 2.48
N GLY A 123 8.60 8.27 2.56
CA GLY A 123 7.31 7.68 2.25
C GLY A 123 6.84 8.07 0.85
N GLY A 124 5.60 7.74 0.53
CA GLY A 124 4.99 8.08 -0.75
C GLY A 124 3.63 7.41 -0.93
N VAL A 125 3.13 7.44 -2.15
CA VAL A 125 1.82 6.92 -2.52
C VAL A 125 1.95 5.93 -3.66
N VAL A 126 1.27 4.80 -3.53
CA VAL A 126 1.08 3.81 -4.60
C VAL A 126 -0.38 3.81 -5.02
N GLU A 127 -0.65 3.61 -6.30
CA GLU A 127 -1.98 3.36 -6.85
C GLU A 127 -2.05 1.93 -7.36
N VAL A 128 -3.11 1.21 -7.00
CA VAL A 128 -3.46 -0.09 -7.56
C VAL A 128 -4.66 0.08 -8.47
N ILE A 129 -4.56 -0.51 -9.65
CA ILE A 129 -5.57 -0.41 -10.71
C ILE A 129 -6.00 -1.82 -11.10
N ALA A 130 -7.31 -2.05 -11.18
CA ALA A 130 -7.85 -3.30 -11.70
C ALA A 130 -8.76 -3.03 -12.90
N TYR A 131 -8.50 -3.77 -13.99
CA TYR A 131 -9.21 -3.69 -15.26
C TYR A 131 -10.12 -4.90 -15.46
N ASN A 132 -11.16 -4.71 -16.25
CA ASN A 132 -12.10 -5.75 -16.68
C ASN A 132 -12.88 -6.39 -15.52
N LEU A 133 -13.10 -5.65 -14.44
CA LEU A 133 -13.93 -6.13 -13.35
C LEU A 133 -15.40 -6.23 -13.81
N PRO A 134 -16.11 -7.33 -13.51
CA PRO A 134 -17.55 -7.37 -13.71
C PRO A 134 -18.24 -6.42 -12.71
N PRO A 135 -19.38 -5.81 -13.06
CA PRO A 135 -20.15 -5.03 -12.12
C PRO A 135 -20.75 -5.91 -11.01
N GLY A 136 -20.87 -5.34 -9.80
CA GLY A 136 -21.57 -5.99 -8.68
C GLY A 136 -20.73 -6.98 -7.88
N LEU A 137 -19.39 -6.85 -7.82
CA LEU A 137 -18.60 -7.48 -6.78
C LEU A 137 -18.73 -6.64 -5.49
N GLY A 138 -18.93 -7.29 -4.35
CA GLY A 138 -19.26 -6.65 -3.08
C GLY A 138 -20.76 -6.52 -2.86
N SER A 139 -21.18 -5.72 -1.89
CA SER A 139 -22.59 -5.61 -1.51
C SER A 139 -22.95 -4.23 -0.99
N HIS A 140 -24.17 -3.80 -1.26
CA HIS A 140 -24.76 -2.58 -0.68
C HIS A 140 -25.53 -2.84 0.61
N VAL A 141 -25.73 -4.11 0.99
CA VAL A 141 -26.69 -4.50 2.04
C VAL A 141 -26.13 -4.21 3.43
N HIS A 142 -24.87 -4.56 3.69
CA HIS A 142 -24.21 -4.35 4.98
C HIS A 142 -22.86 -3.64 4.80
N TRP A 143 -22.50 -2.80 5.76
CA TRP A 143 -21.28 -1.99 5.70
C TRP A 143 -19.99 -2.81 5.59
N ASP A 144 -19.93 -3.97 6.24
CA ASP A 144 -18.78 -4.88 6.27
C ASP A 144 -18.63 -5.75 5.01
N ARG A 145 -19.66 -5.74 4.14
CA ARG A 145 -19.66 -6.46 2.85
C ARG A 145 -19.38 -5.54 1.66
N ARG A 146 -19.24 -4.24 1.89
CA ARG A 146 -18.90 -3.26 0.86
C ARG A 146 -17.49 -3.51 0.34
N ILE A 147 -17.33 -3.51 -1.01
CA ILE A 147 -16.01 -3.76 -1.62
C ILE A 147 -15.00 -2.65 -1.30
N ASP A 148 -15.43 -1.40 -1.31
CA ASP A 148 -14.61 -0.24 -0.95
C ASP A 148 -14.11 -0.34 0.50
N ALA A 149 -14.95 -0.75 1.45
CA ALA A 149 -14.57 -0.96 2.85
C ALA A 149 -13.57 -2.12 3.01
N LYS A 150 -13.79 -3.25 2.33
CA LYS A 150 -12.86 -4.40 2.33
C LYS A 150 -11.51 -4.03 1.73
N LEU A 151 -11.49 -3.32 0.60
CA LEU A 151 -10.26 -2.82 -0.04
C LEU A 151 -9.50 -1.86 0.87
N ALA A 152 -10.21 -0.88 1.44
CA ALA A 152 -9.59 0.07 2.37
C ALA A 152 -9.00 -0.62 3.60
N GLY A 153 -9.72 -1.57 4.21
CA GLY A 153 -9.24 -2.36 5.35
C GLY A 153 -8.03 -3.22 5.02
N ALA A 154 -8.04 -3.89 3.86
CA ALA A 154 -6.94 -4.72 3.40
C ALA A 154 -5.66 -3.91 3.14
N LEU A 155 -5.78 -2.76 2.49
CA LEU A 155 -4.66 -1.85 2.23
C LEU A 155 -4.16 -1.19 3.52
N MET A 156 -5.05 -0.73 4.41
CA MET A 156 -4.68 -0.16 5.70
C MET A 156 -3.97 -1.18 6.60
N GLY A 157 -4.21 -2.47 6.41
CA GLY A 157 -3.54 -3.58 7.10
C GLY A 157 -2.11 -3.87 6.61
N ILE A 158 -1.59 -3.14 5.62
CA ILE A 158 -0.18 -3.21 5.20
C ILE A 158 0.65 -2.33 6.14
N GLN A 159 1.84 -2.80 6.51
CA GLN A 159 2.74 -2.05 7.38
C GLN A 159 3.04 -0.66 6.82
N ALA A 160 3.09 0.34 7.69
CA ALA A 160 3.37 1.75 7.40
C ALA A 160 2.30 2.49 6.56
N ILE A 161 1.24 1.87 6.11
CA ILE A 161 0.15 2.58 5.46
C ILE A 161 -0.61 3.45 6.49
N LYS A 162 -0.91 4.69 6.11
CA LYS A 162 -1.54 5.71 6.97
C LYS A 162 -2.80 6.33 6.38
N ALA A 163 -3.00 6.19 5.06
CA ALA A 163 -4.22 6.60 4.39
C ALA A 163 -4.52 5.66 3.22
N VAL A 164 -5.80 5.53 2.89
CA VAL A 164 -6.30 4.82 1.72
C VAL A 164 -7.35 5.69 1.05
N GLU A 165 -7.31 5.76 -0.26
CA GLU A 165 -8.21 6.53 -1.11
C GLU A 165 -8.85 5.64 -2.16
N VAL A 166 -10.09 5.95 -2.53
CA VAL A 166 -10.83 5.28 -3.60
C VAL A 166 -11.28 6.33 -4.61
N GLY A 167 -10.94 6.15 -5.88
CA GLY A 167 -11.26 7.10 -6.95
C GLY A 167 -10.54 8.43 -6.80
N ASP A 168 -11.30 9.54 -6.91
CA ASP A 168 -10.79 10.90 -6.83
C ASP A 168 -10.64 11.44 -5.39
N ASP A 169 -10.61 10.55 -4.41
CA ASP A 169 -10.25 10.82 -3.01
C ASP A 169 -10.99 12.00 -2.34
N PHE A 170 -10.27 12.76 -1.53
CA PHE A 170 -10.75 13.99 -0.89
C PHE A 170 -11.17 15.08 -1.88
N THR A 171 -10.70 15.05 -3.12
CA THR A 171 -11.10 15.99 -4.17
C THR A 171 -12.59 15.89 -4.45
N THR A 172 -13.16 14.69 -4.38
CA THR A 172 -14.61 14.47 -4.55
C THR A 172 -15.41 15.24 -3.52
N ALA A 173 -14.95 15.33 -2.28
CA ALA A 173 -15.63 16.06 -1.20
C ALA A 173 -15.67 17.59 -1.44
N THR A 174 -14.78 18.13 -2.27
CA THR A 174 -14.76 19.58 -2.61
C THR A 174 -15.67 19.91 -3.79
N ARG A 175 -16.19 18.93 -4.52
CA ARG A 175 -17.03 19.12 -5.70
C ARG A 175 -18.51 19.31 -5.32
N ARG A 176 -19.23 20.07 -6.14
CA ARG A 176 -20.70 20.07 -6.09
C ARG A 176 -21.23 18.75 -6.66
N GLY A 177 -22.35 18.23 -6.12
CA GLY A 177 -22.90 16.95 -6.52
C GLY A 177 -23.13 16.79 -8.03
N SER A 178 -23.57 17.86 -8.72
CA SER A 178 -23.78 17.85 -10.18
C SER A 178 -22.52 17.59 -11.03
N VAL A 179 -21.32 17.70 -10.43
CA VAL A 179 -20.03 17.45 -11.11
C VAL A 179 -19.17 16.43 -10.38
N ALA A 180 -19.64 15.90 -9.27
CA ALA A 180 -18.93 14.90 -8.48
C ALA A 180 -19.20 13.47 -8.97
N HIS A 181 -20.43 13.19 -9.44
CA HIS A 181 -20.85 11.86 -9.81
C HIS A 181 -20.61 11.56 -11.28
N ASP A 182 -20.41 10.27 -11.58
CA ASP A 182 -20.16 9.77 -12.92
C ASP A 182 -21.50 9.56 -13.64
N GLU A 183 -21.81 10.40 -14.64
CA GLU A 183 -23.05 10.30 -15.42
C GLU A 183 -23.07 8.99 -16.23
N ILE A 184 -24.24 8.36 -16.29
CA ILE A 184 -24.44 7.08 -16.97
C ILE A 184 -24.97 7.34 -18.38
N GLU A 185 -24.43 6.65 -19.37
CA GLU A 185 -24.83 6.73 -20.77
C GLU A 185 -24.87 5.35 -21.44
N ILE A 186 -25.50 5.28 -22.59
CA ILE A 186 -25.37 4.15 -23.52
C ILE A 186 -24.37 4.54 -24.59
N LYS A 187 -23.27 3.80 -24.68
CA LYS A 187 -22.27 3.94 -25.73
C LYS A 187 -22.03 2.59 -26.41
N ASP A 188 -22.16 2.56 -27.70
CA ASP A 188 -22.05 1.32 -28.52
C ASP A 188 -22.91 0.17 -28.00
N GLY A 189 -24.15 0.48 -27.54
CA GLY A 189 -25.11 -0.50 -27.02
C GLY A 189 -24.78 -1.02 -25.61
N LYS A 190 -23.79 -0.45 -24.93
CA LYS A 190 -23.36 -0.83 -23.57
C LYS A 190 -23.57 0.31 -22.59
N ILE A 191 -23.89 -0.04 -21.34
CA ILE A 191 -23.91 0.91 -20.22
C ILE A 191 -22.45 1.31 -19.95
N ASN A 192 -22.20 2.61 -19.89
CA ASN A 192 -20.89 3.22 -19.65
C ASN A 192 -21.03 4.43 -18.74
N ARG A 193 -19.96 4.83 -18.10
CA ARG A 193 -19.87 6.08 -17.36
C ARG A 193 -19.02 7.08 -18.11
N ARG A 194 -19.41 8.37 -18.08
CA ARG A 194 -18.68 9.45 -18.77
C ARG A 194 -17.39 9.84 -18.08
N SER A 195 -17.23 9.48 -16.81
CA SER A 195 -16.04 9.70 -16.00
C SER A 195 -15.85 8.54 -15.02
N ASP A 196 -14.72 8.46 -14.35
CA ASP A 196 -14.39 7.43 -13.37
C ASP A 196 -13.90 8.05 -12.05
N ARG A 197 -14.66 9.03 -11.55
CA ARG A 197 -14.35 9.74 -10.30
C ARG A 197 -14.57 8.87 -9.08
N ALA A 198 -15.57 7.99 -9.16
CA ALA A 198 -15.87 7.02 -8.12
C ALA A 198 -14.81 5.90 -8.01
N GLY A 199 -13.87 5.83 -8.96
CA GLY A 199 -12.79 4.84 -8.96
C GLY A 199 -13.31 3.41 -9.07
N GLY A 200 -14.31 3.17 -9.92
CA GLY A 200 -14.83 1.85 -10.22
C GLY A 200 -15.75 1.25 -9.15
N THR A 201 -16.16 2.03 -8.14
CA THR A 201 -17.06 1.55 -7.08
C THR A 201 -18.22 2.51 -6.82
N GLU A 202 -19.43 1.98 -6.71
CA GLU A 202 -20.62 2.73 -6.30
C GLU A 202 -21.46 1.89 -5.33
N GLY A 203 -21.95 2.51 -4.27
CA GLY A 203 -22.81 1.82 -3.30
C GLY A 203 -22.18 0.59 -2.64
N GLY A 204 -20.84 0.47 -2.60
CA GLY A 204 -20.14 -0.70 -2.06
C GLY A 204 -19.97 -1.86 -3.02
N MET A 205 -20.21 -1.63 -4.32
CA MET A 205 -20.08 -2.65 -5.38
C MET A 205 -19.22 -2.12 -6.53
N THR A 206 -18.56 -3.02 -7.27
CA THR A 206 -17.88 -2.65 -8.52
C THR A 206 -18.88 -2.24 -9.59
N THR A 207 -18.48 -1.28 -10.44
CA THR A 207 -19.35 -0.71 -11.48
C THR A 207 -19.13 -1.32 -12.86
N GLY A 208 -18.03 -2.04 -13.06
CA GLY A 208 -17.55 -2.47 -14.37
C GLY A 208 -16.50 -1.53 -14.97
N GLU A 209 -16.36 -0.32 -14.42
CA GLU A 209 -15.30 0.62 -14.79
C GLU A 209 -13.96 0.25 -14.13
N ILE A 210 -12.90 1.02 -14.40
CA ILE A 210 -11.58 0.80 -13.84
C ILE A 210 -11.63 1.02 -12.33
N LEU A 211 -11.23 0.00 -11.55
CA LEU A 211 -11.05 0.16 -10.12
C LEU A 211 -9.72 0.86 -9.83
N ARG A 212 -9.77 1.95 -9.05
CA ARG A 212 -8.59 2.69 -8.62
C ARG A 212 -8.60 2.89 -7.11
N VAL A 213 -7.54 2.41 -6.45
CA VAL A 213 -7.33 2.59 -5.01
C VAL A 213 -5.90 3.03 -4.75
N ARG A 214 -5.70 3.98 -3.84
CA ARG A 214 -4.39 4.48 -3.44
C ARG A 214 -4.10 4.16 -2.00
N ALA A 215 -2.82 3.98 -1.69
CA ALA A 215 -2.34 3.78 -0.34
C ALA A 215 -1.12 4.68 -0.08
N ALA A 216 -1.22 5.50 0.97
CA ALA A 216 -0.14 6.37 1.40
C ALA A 216 0.68 5.70 2.50
N MET A 217 1.97 5.51 2.23
CA MET A 217 2.94 4.92 3.14
C MET A 217 3.76 6.03 3.81
N LYS A 218 3.82 6.02 5.15
CA LYS A 218 4.75 6.88 5.88
C LYS A 218 6.21 6.45 5.66
N PRO A 219 7.20 7.33 5.88
CA PRO A 219 8.61 6.95 5.90
C PRO A 219 8.89 5.78 6.84
N ILE A 220 9.88 4.96 6.50
CA ILE A 220 10.30 3.84 7.35
C ILE A 220 10.82 4.40 8.68
N SER A 221 10.34 3.82 9.79
CA SER A 221 10.64 4.32 11.14
C SER A 221 12.05 3.99 11.65
N THR A 222 12.80 3.17 10.93
CA THR A 222 14.23 2.94 11.18
C THR A 222 15.04 3.98 10.40
N VAL A 223 15.24 5.14 11.00
CA VAL A 223 15.94 6.27 10.37
C VAL A 223 17.42 6.22 10.73
N PRO A 224 18.34 6.25 9.75
CA PRO A 224 19.79 6.27 10.03
C PRO A 224 20.21 7.43 10.92
N LYS A 225 19.64 8.63 10.71
CA LYS A 225 19.74 9.77 11.63
C LYS A 225 18.90 9.47 12.88
N ALA A 226 19.54 8.91 13.90
CA ALA A 226 18.88 8.40 15.10
C ALA A 226 17.97 9.45 15.77
N LEU A 227 16.69 9.10 15.89
CA LEU A 227 15.69 9.92 16.57
C LEU A 227 15.81 9.82 18.09
N ASP A 228 15.32 10.83 18.81
CA ASP A 228 15.24 10.80 20.27
C ASP A 228 14.19 9.78 20.73
N THR A 229 14.52 9.07 21.80
CA THR A 229 13.68 8.07 22.47
C THR A 229 14.05 7.98 23.94
N ILE A 230 13.56 6.97 24.64
CA ILE A 230 13.91 6.63 26.00
C ILE A 230 14.50 5.21 26.06
N ASP A 231 15.32 4.95 27.07
CA ASP A 231 15.60 3.58 27.48
C ASP A 231 14.52 3.16 28.49
N VAL A 232 13.65 2.21 28.10
CA VAL A 232 12.50 1.81 28.94
C VAL A 232 12.91 1.12 30.24
N LYS A 233 14.15 0.61 30.32
CA LYS A 233 14.67 -0.05 31.52
C LYS A 233 15.17 0.95 32.56
N THR A 234 15.79 2.02 32.12
CA THR A 234 16.37 3.06 33.02
C THR A 234 15.45 4.27 33.16
N GLY A 235 14.54 4.50 32.22
CA GLY A 235 13.70 5.71 32.16
C GLY A 235 14.45 6.93 31.63
N GLU A 236 15.71 6.80 31.20
CA GLU A 236 16.54 7.92 30.75
C GLU A 236 16.32 8.24 29.26
N ALA A 237 16.61 9.50 28.89
CA ALA A 237 16.62 9.92 27.49
C ALA A 237 17.73 9.15 26.73
N ALA A 238 17.41 8.72 25.51
CA ALA A 238 18.29 7.94 24.67
C ALA A 238 18.11 8.25 23.18
N LYS A 239 18.99 7.71 22.34
CA LYS A 239 18.79 7.66 20.87
C LYS A 239 18.25 6.30 20.47
N ALA A 240 17.32 6.30 19.53
CA ALA A 240 16.71 5.08 18.97
C ALA A 240 17.78 4.16 18.37
N ILE A 241 17.49 2.85 18.40
CA ILE A 241 18.39 1.85 17.85
C ILE A 241 18.47 2.03 16.34
N ASN A 242 19.69 2.19 15.82
CA ASN A 242 19.92 2.13 14.38
C ASN A 242 20.00 0.66 13.96
N GLN A 243 19.15 0.28 13.00
CA GLN A 243 19.20 -1.02 12.31
C GLN A 243 19.30 -0.77 10.81
N ARG A 244 19.86 -1.73 10.07
CA ARG A 244 19.87 -1.67 8.63
C ARG A 244 18.43 -1.57 8.11
N SER A 245 18.16 -0.57 7.29
CA SER A 245 16.86 -0.31 6.66
C SER A 245 17.06 0.26 5.27
N ASP A 246 16.04 0.10 4.43
CA ASP A 246 15.98 0.79 3.15
C ASP A 246 15.61 2.27 3.36
N VAL A 247 15.94 3.11 2.38
CA VAL A 247 15.56 4.54 2.39
C VAL A 247 14.09 4.71 2.05
N CYS A 248 13.59 3.91 1.11
CA CYS A 248 12.21 3.99 0.61
C CYS A 248 11.66 2.59 0.32
N ALA A 249 10.49 2.25 0.86
CA ALA A 249 9.81 0.98 0.62
C ALA A 249 8.58 1.12 -0.27
N VAL A 250 8.31 2.31 -0.81
CA VAL A 250 7.10 2.60 -1.58
C VAL A 250 6.96 1.70 -2.81
N PRO A 251 8.01 1.46 -3.64
CA PRO A 251 7.89 0.56 -4.78
C PRO A 251 7.48 -0.87 -4.40
N ALA A 252 8.07 -1.40 -3.32
CA ALA A 252 7.70 -2.72 -2.80
C ALA A 252 6.27 -2.75 -2.24
N ALA A 253 5.83 -1.67 -1.59
CA ALA A 253 4.46 -1.55 -1.10
C ALA A 253 3.41 -1.64 -2.22
N GLY A 254 3.72 -1.18 -3.42
CA GLY A 254 2.86 -1.34 -4.60
C GLY A 254 2.56 -2.82 -4.90
N VAL A 255 3.59 -3.66 -4.90
CA VAL A 255 3.44 -5.11 -5.14
C VAL A 255 2.62 -5.78 -4.04
N VAL A 256 2.82 -5.38 -2.78
CA VAL A 256 2.02 -5.87 -1.65
C VAL A 256 0.58 -5.41 -1.77
N ALA A 257 0.34 -4.16 -2.15
CA ALA A 257 -0.98 -3.60 -2.36
C ALA A 257 -1.74 -4.33 -3.48
N GLU A 258 -1.08 -4.65 -4.61
CA GLU A 258 -1.66 -5.50 -5.66
C GLU A 258 -2.15 -6.85 -5.11
N ALA A 259 -1.33 -7.49 -4.29
CA ALA A 259 -1.66 -8.78 -3.69
C ALA A 259 -2.89 -8.68 -2.79
N MET A 260 -2.97 -7.64 -1.96
CA MET A 260 -4.11 -7.43 -1.05
C MET A 260 -5.39 -7.11 -1.81
N VAL A 261 -5.32 -6.28 -2.85
CA VAL A 261 -6.46 -6.01 -3.75
C VAL A 261 -6.93 -7.29 -4.45
N ALA A 262 -5.99 -8.09 -4.96
CA ALA A 262 -6.31 -9.35 -5.63
C ALA A 262 -7.03 -10.34 -4.70
N LEU A 263 -6.60 -10.46 -3.44
CA LEU A 263 -7.25 -11.34 -2.45
C LEU A 263 -8.69 -10.91 -2.17
N VAL A 264 -8.93 -9.60 -1.98
CA VAL A 264 -10.29 -9.06 -1.76
C VAL A 264 -11.18 -9.27 -2.97
N LEU A 265 -10.67 -9.02 -4.18
CA LEU A 265 -11.44 -9.20 -5.40
C LEU A 265 -11.72 -10.68 -5.70
N ALA A 266 -10.77 -11.58 -5.40
CA ALA A 266 -10.99 -13.02 -5.55
C ALA A 266 -12.05 -13.54 -4.58
N GLU A 267 -12.05 -13.11 -3.31
CA GLU A 267 -13.11 -13.42 -2.34
C GLU A 267 -14.47 -12.95 -2.85
N ALA A 268 -14.58 -11.70 -3.30
CA ALA A 268 -15.83 -11.14 -3.81
C ALA A 268 -16.32 -11.84 -5.10
N ALA A 269 -15.39 -12.30 -5.95
CA ALA A 269 -15.71 -13.07 -7.14
C ALA A 269 -16.26 -14.46 -6.78
N LEU A 270 -15.64 -15.15 -5.82
CA LEU A 270 -16.13 -16.43 -5.32
C LEU A 270 -17.50 -16.29 -4.63
N GLU A 271 -17.74 -15.21 -3.88
CA GLU A 271 -19.04 -14.93 -3.27
C GLU A 271 -20.14 -14.74 -4.31
N LYS A 272 -19.82 -14.12 -5.47
CA LYS A 272 -20.80 -13.82 -6.50
C LYS A 272 -21.05 -14.98 -7.47
N PHE A 273 -20.01 -15.74 -7.82
CA PHE A 273 -20.04 -16.72 -8.92
C PHE A 273 -19.74 -18.17 -8.48
N GLY A 274 -19.30 -18.35 -7.23
CA GLY A 274 -18.90 -19.65 -6.67
C GLY A 274 -20.01 -20.50 -6.08
#